data_23eef6196e8b6291c2e9e1cca6b24117
#
_entry.id   23eef6196e8b6291c2e9e1cca6b24117
#
_cell.length_a   1.000
_cell.length_b   1.000
_cell.length_c   1.000
_cell.angle_alpha   90.00
_cell.angle_beta   90.00
_cell.angle_gamma   90.00
#
_symmetry.space_group_name_H-M   'P 1'
#
loop_
_entity.id
_entity.type
_entity.pdbx_description
1 polymer ?
#
loop_
_entity_poly.entity_id
_entity_poly.type
_entity_poly.pdbx_seq_one_letter_code
_entity_poly.pdbx_strand_id
1 'polypeptide(L)'
;MTIYVTHSNREYSDHTSWREIMIFARALKKHRLDVHVARKHLDLAMMKKTDSLVVFCSGSPSNVVKFMADRMRTIAIIQDLSWSTTVPRHDLLITGCMTNDIESLMNGLSTIGVETEASKLMRFPFGAVGALDNFNRYDLLENVAQYHDRDFCLSEFTYLGSAKESRLNVIRQFLEETPQREMSWIGNVSRQLLESEINDQSVSDRIDCVGWIKPSMSVGAYQDQSVHLVVLDRMSYLELDYNRPYEMSLAGVKEYLTLGDETDRAMFDKIYPWVGDDSRALDHASQMIKSIDWRVFE
;
A
#
# COMPACT_ATOMS: atom_id res chain seq x y z
N MET A 1 -24.34 -16.14 6.10
CA MET A 1 -23.11 -15.63 6.75
C MET A 1 -22.74 -14.33 6.06
N THR A 2 -22.58 -13.28 6.84
CA THR A 2 -22.18 -11.97 6.35
C THR A 2 -20.74 -11.71 6.78
N ILE A 3 -19.91 -11.16 5.90
CA ILE A 3 -18.54 -10.75 6.21
C ILE A 3 -18.56 -9.26 6.55
N TYR A 4 -18.22 -8.92 7.78
CA TYR A 4 -18.08 -7.54 8.22
C TYR A 4 -16.63 -7.08 8.07
N VAL A 5 -16.40 -6.05 7.27
CA VAL A 5 -15.08 -5.50 7.02
C VAL A 5 -14.94 -4.15 7.71
N THR A 6 -13.92 -3.98 8.52
CA THR A 6 -13.67 -2.76 9.31
C THR A 6 -12.19 -2.46 9.46
N HIS A 7 -11.88 -1.30 10.02
CA HIS A 7 -10.54 -0.92 10.43
C HIS A 7 -10.35 -1.16 11.94
N SER A 8 -9.15 -1.49 12.38
CA SER A 8 -8.86 -1.87 13.76
C SER A 8 -9.14 -0.78 14.80
N ASN A 9 -8.73 0.45 14.54
CA ASN A 9 -8.76 1.53 15.54
C ASN A 9 -9.45 2.81 15.07
N ARG A 10 -9.86 2.88 13.78
CA ARG A 10 -10.46 4.09 13.21
C ARG A 10 -11.86 3.82 12.73
N GLU A 11 -12.78 4.68 13.08
CA GLU A 11 -14.03 4.81 12.39
C GLU A 11 -13.77 5.52 11.06
N TYR A 12 -14.75 5.52 10.18
CA TYR A 12 -14.64 6.07 8.82
C TYR A 12 -13.79 7.35 8.77
N SER A 13 -12.74 7.34 7.98
CA SER A 13 -11.95 8.49 7.59
C SER A 13 -11.58 8.37 6.11
N ASP A 14 -11.39 9.51 5.42
CA ASP A 14 -10.98 9.59 4.01
C ASP A 14 -9.52 9.15 3.75
N HIS A 15 -8.98 8.27 4.58
CA HIS A 15 -7.61 7.76 4.49
C HIS A 15 -7.42 6.68 3.43
N THR A 16 -6.17 6.53 2.99
CA THR A 16 -5.70 5.49 2.05
C THR A 16 -6.15 4.08 2.42
N SER A 17 -6.13 3.74 3.72
CA SER A 17 -6.61 2.45 4.24
C SER A 17 -8.09 2.18 3.92
N TRP A 18 -8.89 3.23 3.75
CA TRP A 18 -10.30 3.09 3.42
C TRP A 18 -10.51 2.67 1.96
N ARG A 19 -9.68 3.20 1.05
CA ARG A 19 -9.67 2.80 -0.36
C ARG A 19 -9.44 1.29 -0.48
N GLU A 20 -8.47 0.77 0.26
CA GLU A 20 -8.11 -0.64 0.24
C GLU A 20 -9.20 -1.53 0.85
N ILE A 21 -9.84 -1.08 1.93
CA ILE A 21 -11.04 -1.72 2.48
C ILE A 21 -12.13 -1.81 1.42
N MET A 22 -12.38 -0.75 0.68
CA MET A 22 -13.41 -0.72 -0.36
C MET A 22 -13.05 -1.61 -1.55
N ILE A 23 -11.79 -1.62 -2.00
CA ILE A 23 -11.30 -2.52 -3.06
C ILE A 23 -11.49 -3.98 -2.63
N PHE A 24 -11.08 -4.32 -1.42
CA PHE A 24 -11.22 -5.66 -0.86
C PHE A 24 -12.70 -6.08 -0.76
N ALA A 25 -13.55 -5.24 -0.18
CA ALA A 25 -14.97 -5.52 -0.04
C ALA A 25 -15.67 -5.72 -1.40
N ARG A 26 -15.28 -4.95 -2.43
CA ARG A 26 -15.78 -5.12 -3.79
C ARG A 26 -15.33 -6.44 -4.40
N ALA A 27 -14.06 -6.81 -4.20
CA ALA A 27 -13.55 -8.09 -4.68
C ALA A 27 -14.35 -9.26 -4.09
N LEU A 28 -14.58 -9.26 -2.77
CA LEU A 28 -15.42 -10.27 -2.12
C LEU A 28 -16.83 -10.32 -2.70
N LYS A 29 -17.47 -9.15 -2.94
CA LYS A 29 -18.80 -9.08 -3.55
C LYS A 29 -18.83 -9.61 -4.99
N LYS A 30 -17.78 -9.40 -5.79
CA LYS A 30 -17.65 -10.00 -7.13
C LYS A 30 -17.64 -11.53 -7.07
N HIS A 31 -17.16 -12.10 -5.97
CA HIS A 31 -17.19 -13.54 -5.69
C HIS A 31 -18.48 -14.01 -4.97
N ARG A 32 -19.53 -13.18 -5.02
CA ARG A 32 -20.88 -13.47 -4.46
C ARG A 32 -20.93 -13.67 -2.95
N LEU A 33 -19.93 -13.17 -2.25
CA LEU A 33 -19.92 -13.15 -0.78
C LEU A 33 -20.78 -11.98 -0.28
N ASP A 34 -21.53 -12.22 0.79
CA ASP A 34 -22.32 -11.16 1.45
C ASP A 34 -21.38 -10.33 2.35
N VAL A 35 -21.18 -9.06 1.98
CA VAL A 35 -20.20 -8.18 2.61
C VAL A 35 -20.82 -6.89 3.09
N HIS A 36 -20.64 -6.61 4.36
CA HIS A 36 -20.98 -5.35 5.00
C HIS A 36 -19.72 -4.58 5.41
N VAL A 37 -19.58 -3.35 4.94
CA VAL A 37 -18.47 -2.49 5.36
C VAL A 37 -18.91 -1.68 6.57
N ALA A 38 -18.40 -2.03 7.74
CA ALA A 38 -18.69 -1.37 9.00
C ALA A 38 -17.87 -0.07 9.11
N ARG A 39 -18.52 1.05 8.78
CA ARG A 39 -17.90 2.38 8.83
C ARG A 39 -17.72 2.88 10.25
N LYS A 40 -18.59 2.45 11.15
CA LYS A 40 -18.52 2.72 12.59
C LYS A 40 -18.40 1.40 13.32
N HIS A 41 -17.62 1.38 14.39
CA HIS A 41 -17.51 0.17 15.21
C HIS A 41 -18.87 -0.26 15.81
N LEU A 42 -19.80 0.68 15.95
CA LEU A 42 -21.17 0.37 16.38
C LEU A 42 -21.90 -0.55 15.39
N ASP A 43 -21.56 -0.49 14.10
CA ASP A 43 -22.16 -1.35 13.08
C ASP A 43 -21.85 -2.83 13.34
N LEU A 44 -20.75 -3.13 14.05
CA LEU A 44 -20.38 -4.49 14.46
C LEU A 44 -21.36 -5.10 15.48
N ALA A 45 -22.14 -4.28 16.19
CA ALA A 45 -23.16 -4.79 17.10
C ALA A 45 -24.28 -5.58 16.40
N MET A 46 -24.39 -5.43 15.06
CA MET A 46 -25.37 -6.17 14.24
C MET A 46 -24.89 -7.58 13.86
N MET A 47 -23.65 -7.95 14.13
CA MET A 47 -23.07 -9.24 13.78
C MET A 47 -23.74 -10.40 14.54
N LYS A 48 -23.98 -11.48 13.80
CA LYS A 48 -24.46 -12.76 14.35
C LYS A 48 -23.30 -13.71 14.55
N LYS A 49 -23.44 -14.71 15.41
CA LYS A 49 -22.40 -15.72 15.68
C LYS A 49 -21.90 -16.48 14.43
N THR A 50 -22.69 -16.51 13.38
CA THR A 50 -22.37 -17.15 12.09
C THR A 50 -21.62 -16.23 11.13
N ASP A 51 -21.46 -14.95 11.47
CA ASP A 51 -20.79 -13.97 10.62
C ASP A 51 -19.28 -13.98 10.88
N SER A 52 -18.52 -13.46 9.92
CA SER A 52 -17.07 -13.32 9.99
C SER A 52 -16.66 -11.86 10.08
N LEU A 53 -15.63 -11.58 10.86
CA LEU A 53 -15.03 -10.25 11.02
C LEU A 53 -13.72 -10.19 10.22
N VAL A 54 -13.59 -9.19 9.36
CA VAL A 54 -12.33 -8.84 8.68
C VAL A 54 -11.86 -7.50 9.20
N VAL A 55 -10.64 -7.48 9.73
CA VAL A 55 -10.05 -6.30 10.37
C VAL A 55 -8.79 -5.87 9.63
N PHE A 56 -8.83 -4.69 9.04
CA PHE A 56 -7.62 -4.02 8.54
C PHE A 56 -6.85 -3.42 9.72
N CYS A 57 -5.69 -3.99 10.00
CA CYS A 57 -4.90 -3.68 11.19
C CYS A 57 -3.91 -2.55 10.94
N SER A 58 -4.03 -1.48 11.72
CA SER A 58 -3.01 -0.45 11.89
C SER A 58 -3.11 0.11 13.31
N GLY A 59 -1.98 0.19 14.01
CA GLY A 59 -1.95 0.60 15.41
C GLY A 59 -2.72 -0.37 16.33
N SER A 60 -3.16 0.13 17.49
CA SER A 60 -3.88 -0.69 18.48
C SER A 60 -5.37 -0.79 18.16
N PRO A 61 -5.96 -1.99 18.15
CA PRO A 61 -7.38 -2.15 17.89
C PRO A 61 -8.24 -1.58 19.01
N SER A 62 -9.40 -1.04 18.65
CA SER A 62 -10.38 -0.54 19.60
C SER A 62 -10.92 -1.66 20.50
N ASN A 63 -11.47 -1.31 21.65
CA ASN A 63 -12.07 -2.28 22.57
C ASN A 63 -13.25 -3.05 21.92
N VAL A 64 -14.00 -2.39 21.05
CA VAL A 64 -15.10 -3.04 20.32
C VAL A 64 -14.56 -4.10 19.37
N VAL A 65 -13.53 -3.77 18.58
CA VAL A 65 -12.90 -4.71 17.65
C VAL A 65 -12.30 -5.89 18.40
N LYS A 66 -11.58 -5.67 19.52
CA LYS A 66 -11.04 -6.74 20.39
C LYS A 66 -12.16 -7.66 20.89
N PHE A 67 -13.22 -7.05 21.45
CA PHE A 67 -14.36 -7.80 21.99
C PHE A 67 -15.05 -8.66 20.92
N MET A 68 -15.18 -8.15 19.69
CA MET A 68 -15.77 -8.90 18.59
C MET A 68 -14.83 -10.01 18.10
N ALA A 69 -13.54 -9.73 17.96
CA ALA A 69 -12.53 -10.70 17.53
C ALA A 69 -12.42 -11.90 18.47
N ASP A 70 -12.64 -11.70 19.77
CA ASP A 70 -12.63 -12.80 20.75
C ASP A 70 -13.83 -13.76 20.61
N ARG A 71 -14.89 -13.37 19.88
CA ARG A 71 -16.17 -14.09 19.81
C ARG A 71 -16.53 -14.57 18.40
N MET A 72 -15.90 -14.00 17.40
CA MET A 72 -16.26 -14.21 16.00
C MET A 72 -15.07 -14.85 15.28
N ARG A 73 -15.36 -15.57 14.19
CA ARG A 73 -14.31 -15.91 13.23
C ARG A 73 -13.69 -14.61 12.71
N THR A 74 -12.40 -14.45 12.91
CA THR A 74 -11.70 -13.21 12.61
C THR A 74 -10.57 -13.41 11.64
N ILE A 75 -10.56 -12.59 10.59
CA ILE A 75 -9.50 -12.49 9.60
C ILE A 75 -8.83 -11.13 9.81
N ALA A 76 -7.57 -11.14 10.21
CA ALA A 76 -6.78 -9.92 10.35
C ALA A 76 -6.00 -9.65 9.05
N ILE A 77 -5.92 -8.40 8.63
CA ILE A 77 -5.19 -7.97 7.44
C ILE A 77 -4.13 -6.96 7.85
N ILE A 78 -2.88 -7.27 7.56
CA ILE A 78 -1.74 -6.36 7.69
C ILE A 78 -1.24 -6.00 6.29
N GLN A 79 -1.23 -4.72 6.00
CA GLN A 79 -0.80 -4.22 4.69
C GLN A 79 0.64 -3.72 4.71
N ASP A 80 1.08 -3.20 5.85
CA ASP A 80 2.37 -2.57 6.02
C ASP A 80 3.04 -3.14 7.28
N LEU A 81 4.22 -3.71 7.10
CA LEU A 81 5.03 -4.29 8.19
C LEU A 81 5.94 -3.24 8.88
N SER A 82 5.93 -2.00 8.40
CA SER A 82 6.77 -0.92 8.95
C SER A 82 6.25 -0.31 10.24
N TRP A 83 5.01 -0.63 10.62
CA TRP A 83 4.37 -0.01 11.78
C TRP A 83 4.18 -1.03 12.90
N SER A 84 4.50 -0.63 14.12
CA SER A 84 4.06 -1.37 15.30
C SER A 84 2.54 -1.52 15.26
N THR A 85 2.08 -2.72 14.99
CA THR A 85 0.66 -3.04 14.83
C THR A 85 0.28 -4.10 15.82
N THR A 86 -0.70 -3.82 16.68
CA THR A 86 -1.30 -4.85 17.51
C THR A 86 -2.43 -5.51 16.73
N VAL A 87 -2.28 -6.81 16.48
CA VAL A 87 -3.29 -7.60 15.78
C VAL A 87 -4.26 -8.18 16.82
N PRO A 88 -5.59 -8.07 16.61
CA PRO A 88 -6.55 -8.75 17.46
C PRO A 88 -6.41 -10.29 17.31
N ARG A 89 -7.04 -11.05 18.22
CA ARG A 89 -7.16 -12.50 18.03
C ARG A 89 -7.70 -12.78 16.62
N HIS A 90 -7.09 -13.74 15.92
CA HIS A 90 -7.46 -14.06 14.55
C HIS A 90 -7.35 -15.57 14.27
N ASP A 91 -8.15 -16.03 13.35
CA ASP A 91 -8.15 -17.39 12.84
C ASP A 91 -7.34 -17.49 11.54
N LEU A 92 -7.24 -16.36 10.81
CA LEU A 92 -6.43 -16.20 9.61
C LEU A 92 -5.77 -14.81 9.61
N LEU A 93 -4.50 -14.75 9.27
CA LEU A 93 -3.77 -13.53 9.03
C LEU A 93 -3.50 -13.37 7.54
N ILE A 94 -3.92 -12.25 6.99
CA ILE A 94 -3.66 -11.87 5.60
C ILE A 94 -2.61 -10.78 5.57
N THR A 95 -1.62 -10.94 4.71
CA THR A 95 -0.66 -9.90 4.39
C THR A 95 -0.70 -9.58 2.91
N GLY A 96 -0.52 -8.31 2.58
CA GLY A 96 -0.33 -7.84 1.21
C GLY A 96 1.07 -8.12 0.66
N CYS A 97 1.98 -8.60 1.49
CA CYS A 97 3.36 -8.85 1.11
C CYS A 97 3.46 -9.84 -0.06
N MET A 98 4.25 -9.48 -1.07
CA MET A 98 4.39 -10.26 -2.30
C MET A 98 5.55 -11.25 -2.28
N THR A 99 6.37 -11.27 -1.22
CA THR A 99 7.45 -12.26 -1.11
C THR A 99 6.91 -13.69 -1.10
N ASN A 100 7.63 -14.59 -1.77
CA ASN A 100 7.38 -16.04 -1.70
C ASN A 100 8.12 -16.69 -0.51
N ASP A 101 9.00 -15.94 0.13
CA ASP A 101 9.76 -16.40 1.28
C ASP A 101 8.95 -16.25 2.56
N ILE A 102 8.32 -17.34 2.97
CA ILE A 102 7.50 -17.40 4.20
C ILE A 102 8.35 -17.14 5.44
N GLU A 103 9.59 -17.58 5.47
CA GLU A 103 10.48 -17.39 6.62
C GLU A 103 10.79 -15.89 6.81
N SER A 104 11.19 -15.20 5.75
CA SER A 104 11.38 -13.73 5.78
C SER A 104 10.11 -13.00 6.20
N LEU A 105 8.95 -13.45 5.71
CA LEU A 105 7.66 -12.86 6.08
C LEU A 105 7.35 -13.06 7.57
N MET A 106 7.55 -14.27 8.09
CA MET A 106 7.36 -14.57 9.51
C MET A 106 8.31 -13.76 10.41
N ASN A 107 9.56 -13.61 9.98
CA ASN A 107 10.54 -12.77 10.67
C ASN A 107 10.13 -11.31 10.67
N GLY A 108 9.64 -10.78 9.54
CA GLY A 108 9.10 -9.43 9.44
C GLY A 108 7.91 -9.20 10.37
N LEU A 109 6.96 -10.13 10.42
CA LEU A 109 5.82 -10.09 11.33
C LEU A 109 6.27 -10.10 12.80
N SER A 110 7.23 -10.96 13.15
CA SER A 110 7.79 -11.02 14.51
C SER A 110 8.47 -9.70 14.91
N THR A 111 9.15 -9.04 13.98
CA THR A 111 9.82 -7.74 14.23
C THR A 111 8.81 -6.65 14.64
N ILE A 112 7.59 -6.69 14.11
CA ILE A 112 6.52 -5.76 14.51
C ILE A 112 5.64 -6.28 15.65
N GLY A 113 6.05 -7.38 16.29
CA GLY A 113 5.37 -7.96 17.45
C GLY A 113 4.13 -8.77 17.10
N VAL A 114 4.00 -9.25 15.86
CA VAL A 114 2.88 -10.10 15.42
C VAL A 114 3.32 -11.55 15.38
N GLU A 115 2.74 -12.36 16.27
CA GLU A 115 2.93 -13.80 16.29
C GLU A 115 1.79 -14.49 15.55
N THR A 116 2.13 -15.36 14.62
CA THR A 116 1.18 -16.21 13.89
C THR A 116 1.86 -17.51 13.47
N GLU A 117 1.06 -18.52 13.16
CA GLU A 117 1.53 -19.78 12.59
C GLU A 117 1.51 -19.69 11.06
N ALA A 118 2.49 -20.29 10.37
CA ALA A 118 2.54 -20.30 8.91
C ALA A 118 1.25 -20.88 8.28
N SER A 119 0.60 -21.82 8.95
CA SER A 119 -0.69 -22.41 8.53
C SER A 119 -1.87 -21.44 8.57
N LYS A 120 -1.74 -20.36 9.33
CA LYS A 120 -2.75 -19.29 9.46
C LYS A 120 -2.39 -18.04 8.67
N LEU A 121 -1.34 -18.09 7.86
CA LEU A 121 -0.86 -16.96 7.08
C LEU A 121 -1.24 -17.12 5.61
N MET A 122 -1.87 -16.09 5.06
CA MET A 122 -2.24 -16.01 3.65
C MET A 122 -1.72 -14.70 3.06
N ARG A 123 -1.28 -14.76 1.80
CA ARG A 123 -0.97 -13.58 1.00
C ARG A 123 -2.16 -13.19 0.16
N PHE A 124 -2.40 -11.89 0.06
CA PHE A 124 -3.47 -11.33 -0.76
C PHE A 124 -2.93 -10.21 -1.65
N PRO A 125 -3.06 -10.30 -2.97
CA PRO A 125 -2.45 -9.36 -3.91
C PRO A 125 -3.32 -8.10 -4.06
N PHE A 126 -3.33 -7.21 -3.06
CA PHE A 126 -4.14 -5.99 -3.06
C PHE A 126 -3.93 -5.13 -4.30
N GLY A 127 -2.70 -4.96 -4.75
CA GLY A 127 -2.38 -4.18 -5.94
C GLY A 127 -2.98 -4.77 -7.20
N ALA A 128 -2.90 -6.11 -7.37
CA ALA A 128 -3.52 -6.80 -8.49
C ALA A 128 -5.05 -6.66 -8.49
N VAL A 129 -5.66 -6.81 -7.32
CA VAL A 129 -7.11 -6.64 -7.14
C VAL A 129 -7.53 -5.21 -7.46
N GLY A 130 -6.76 -4.23 -6.99
CA GLY A 130 -6.99 -2.81 -7.28
C GLY A 130 -6.83 -2.48 -8.77
N ALA A 131 -5.84 -3.07 -9.44
CA ALA A 131 -5.58 -2.83 -10.86
C ALA A 131 -6.74 -3.30 -11.77
N LEU A 132 -7.40 -4.41 -11.40
CA LEU A 132 -8.54 -4.94 -12.15
C LEU A 132 -9.89 -4.41 -11.65
N ASP A 133 -9.92 -3.65 -10.58
CA ASP A 133 -11.12 -2.95 -10.18
C ASP A 133 -11.31 -1.72 -11.09
N ASN A 134 -12.39 -1.70 -11.87
CA ASN A 134 -12.72 -0.59 -12.78
C ASN A 134 -12.74 0.78 -12.08
N PHE A 135 -12.89 0.81 -10.77
CA PHE A 135 -12.80 2.00 -9.95
C PHE A 135 -11.43 2.72 -10.06
N ASN A 136 -10.34 1.97 -10.18
CA ASN A 136 -9.01 2.58 -10.38
C ASN A 136 -8.81 3.12 -11.80
N ARG A 137 -9.32 2.43 -12.82
CA ARG A 137 -9.02 2.78 -14.20
C ARG A 137 -9.85 3.96 -14.72
N TYR A 138 -11.12 4.03 -14.38
CA TYR A 138 -12.02 5.09 -14.86
C TYR A 138 -12.01 6.33 -13.96
N ASP A 139 -12.06 6.18 -12.66
CA ASP A 139 -11.96 7.32 -11.75
C ASP A 139 -10.59 7.99 -11.81
N LEU A 140 -9.52 7.23 -12.09
CA LEU A 140 -8.20 7.79 -12.32
C LEU A 140 -8.13 8.53 -13.67
N LEU A 141 -8.70 7.98 -14.73
CA LEU A 141 -8.67 8.59 -16.08
C LEU A 141 -9.68 9.75 -16.22
N GLU A 142 -10.89 9.64 -15.67
CA GLU A 142 -11.86 10.75 -15.68
C GLU A 142 -11.40 11.91 -14.78
N ASN A 143 -10.78 11.62 -13.65
CA ASN A 143 -10.20 12.66 -12.81
C ASN A 143 -8.96 13.30 -13.44
N VAL A 144 -8.15 12.57 -14.21
CA VAL A 144 -7.03 13.16 -14.96
C VAL A 144 -7.51 14.25 -15.91
N ALA A 145 -8.62 14.03 -16.62
CA ALA A 145 -9.20 15.06 -17.53
C ALA A 145 -9.63 16.34 -16.78
N GLN A 146 -9.99 16.23 -15.49
CA GLN A 146 -10.37 17.38 -14.65
C GLN A 146 -9.18 18.08 -13.97
N TYR A 147 -8.01 17.44 -13.88
CA TYR A 147 -6.83 17.92 -13.17
C TYR A 147 -5.70 18.40 -14.09
N HIS A 148 -5.87 18.34 -15.41
CA HIS A 148 -4.92 18.93 -16.37
C HIS A 148 -4.74 20.46 -16.21
N ASP A 149 -5.60 21.13 -15.42
CA ASP A 149 -5.48 22.56 -15.11
C ASP A 149 -4.49 22.89 -13.97
N ARG A 150 -3.83 21.92 -13.37
CA ARG A 150 -2.71 22.16 -12.46
C ARG A 150 -1.44 21.57 -13.08
N ASP A 151 -0.70 22.44 -13.74
CA ASP A 151 0.68 22.17 -14.11
C ASP A 151 1.46 21.84 -12.82
N PHE A 152 1.69 20.55 -12.58
CA PHE A 152 2.72 20.15 -11.62
C PHE A 152 4.05 20.52 -12.25
N CYS A 153 4.67 21.61 -11.83
CA CYS A 153 6.08 21.85 -12.09
C CYS A 153 6.89 20.89 -11.22
N LEU A 154 7.00 19.63 -11.62
CA LEU A 154 7.81 18.66 -10.94
C LEU A 154 9.27 18.79 -11.41
N SER A 155 10.20 18.52 -10.51
CA SER A 155 11.63 18.43 -10.81
C SER A 155 11.92 17.24 -11.71
N GLU A 156 13.15 17.13 -12.22
CA GLU A 156 13.59 16.01 -13.08
C GLU A 156 13.28 14.63 -12.47
N PHE A 157 13.41 14.52 -11.16
CA PHE A 157 13.09 13.30 -10.41
C PHE A 157 11.89 13.53 -9.50
N THR A 158 11.02 12.54 -9.42
CA THR A 158 9.83 12.59 -8.55
C THR A 158 9.74 11.33 -7.70
N TYR A 159 9.57 11.52 -6.39
CA TYR A 159 9.25 10.44 -5.47
C TYR A 159 7.85 10.62 -4.88
N LEU A 160 7.04 9.59 -4.98
CA LEU A 160 5.72 9.50 -4.35
C LEU A 160 5.83 8.58 -3.14
N GLY A 161 5.69 9.09 -1.92
CA GLY A 161 5.72 8.20 -0.75
C GLY A 161 5.87 8.89 0.60
N SER A 162 5.81 8.05 1.64
CA SER A 162 5.98 8.50 3.01
C SER A 162 7.43 8.83 3.33
N ALA A 163 7.64 9.83 4.17
CA ALA A 163 8.95 10.21 4.71
C ALA A 163 9.28 9.30 5.91
N LYS A 164 9.71 8.07 5.63
CA LYS A 164 10.29 7.16 6.64
C LYS A 164 11.81 7.39 6.69
N GLU A 165 12.41 7.25 7.86
CA GLU A 165 13.85 7.45 8.05
C GLU A 165 14.70 6.59 7.09
N SER A 166 14.35 5.31 6.91
CA SER A 166 15.03 4.43 5.96
C SER A 166 15.02 4.96 4.53
N ARG A 167 13.88 5.50 4.08
CA ARG A 167 13.70 6.08 2.75
C ARG A 167 14.40 7.41 2.59
N LEU A 168 14.40 8.23 3.64
CA LEU A 168 15.15 9.48 3.70
C LEU A 168 16.65 9.22 3.50
N ASN A 169 17.19 8.19 4.13
CA ASN A 169 18.59 7.81 3.98
C ASN A 169 18.94 7.40 2.54
N VAL A 170 18.07 6.61 1.89
CA VAL A 170 18.27 6.20 0.49
C VAL A 170 18.22 7.41 -0.46
N ILE A 171 17.25 8.31 -0.26
CA ILE A 171 17.12 9.53 -1.07
C ILE A 171 18.29 10.47 -0.83
N ARG A 172 18.72 10.64 0.42
CA ARG A 172 19.91 11.44 0.75
C ARG A 172 21.12 10.92 0.01
N GLN A 173 21.41 9.63 0.10
CA GLN A 173 22.53 9.02 -0.61
C GLN A 173 22.45 9.27 -2.12
N PHE A 174 21.30 9.09 -2.74
CA PHE A 174 21.10 9.38 -4.17
C PHE A 174 21.45 10.84 -4.52
N LEU A 175 21.00 11.80 -3.71
CA LEU A 175 21.28 13.21 -3.96
C LEU A 175 22.74 13.57 -3.68
N GLU A 176 23.40 12.94 -2.71
CA GLU A 176 24.83 13.10 -2.46
C GLU A 176 25.67 12.60 -3.66
N GLU A 177 25.28 11.47 -4.26
CA GLU A 177 25.92 10.89 -5.44
C GLU A 177 25.61 11.67 -6.73
N THR A 178 24.56 12.47 -6.73
CA THR A 178 24.07 13.24 -7.88
C THR A 178 23.94 14.75 -7.56
N PRO A 179 25.04 15.49 -7.32
CA PRO A 179 25.01 16.84 -6.73
C PRO A 179 24.33 17.90 -7.62
N GLN A 180 24.10 17.61 -8.91
CA GLN A 180 23.46 18.52 -9.87
C GLN A 180 21.96 18.24 -10.05
N ARG A 181 21.40 17.26 -9.31
CA ARG A 181 20.01 16.83 -9.50
C ARG A 181 19.10 17.38 -8.41
N GLU A 182 17.89 17.67 -8.81
CA GLU A 182 16.79 18.10 -7.95
C GLU A 182 15.65 17.09 -8.02
N MET A 183 14.84 17.03 -6.96
CA MET A 183 13.68 16.14 -6.94
C MET A 183 12.47 16.79 -6.30
N SER A 184 11.29 16.36 -6.71
CA SER A 184 10.03 16.65 -6.05
C SER A 184 9.61 15.46 -5.20
N TRP A 185 9.26 15.74 -3.93
CA TRP A 185 8.75 14.73 -3.02
C TRP A 185 7.25 14.95 -2.78
N ILE A 186 6.45 14.00 -3.23
CA ILE A 186 5.00 13.99 -3.06
C ILE A 186 4.64 13.02 -1.93
N GLY A 187 4.05 13.52 -0.85
CA GLY A 187 3.66 12.68 0.28
C GLY A 187 3.63 13.44 1.60
N ASN A 188 3.68 12.68 2.70
CA ASN A 188 3.72 13.29 4.03
C ASN A 188 5.15 13.71 4.38
N VAL A 189 5.61 14.74 3.72
CA VAL A 189 6.92 15.36 3.93
C VAL A 189 6.72 16.87 4.10
N SER A 190 7.48 17.45 5.00
CA SER A 190 7.55 18.90 5.18
C SER A 190 9.00 19.35 5.16
N ARG A 191 9.22 20.60 4.81
CA ARG A 191 10.54 21.22 4.86
C ARG A 191 11.19 21.06 6.23
N GLN A 192 10.42 21.31 7.28
CA GLN A 192 10.88 21.18 8.67
C GLN A 192 11.34 19.75 9.01
N LEU A 193 10.63 18.71 8.50
CA LEU A 193 11.02 17.33 8.69
C LEU A 193 12.34 17.04 7.95
N LEU A 194 12.49 17.51 6.71
CA LEU A 194 13.72 17.31 5.95
C LEU A 194 14.91 17.97 6.64
N GLU A 195 14.77 19.19 7.11
CA GLU A 195 15.82 19.94 7.82
C GLU A 195 16.22 19.27 9.15
N SER A 196 15.27 18.59 9.82
CA SER A 196 15.59 17.86 11.06
C SER A 196 16.30 16.53 10.83
N GLU A 197 16.02 15.86 9.71
CA GLU A 197 16.52 14.50 9.43
C GLU A 197 17.73 14.51 8.48
N ILE A 198 17.78 15.49 7.57
CA ILE A 198 18.90 15.68 6.65
C ILE A 198 19.76 16.82 7.18
N ASN A 199 20.86 16.47 7.88
CA ASN A 199 21.78 17.44 8.48
C ASN A 199 22.60 18.25 7.43
N ASP A 200 22.42 18.00 6.15
CA ASP A 200 23.06 18.71 5.04
C ASP A 200 22.04 19.59 4.32
N GLN A 201 22.13 20.89 4.54
CA GLN A 201 21.25 21.87 3.91
C GLN A 201 21.37 21.85 2.39
N SER A 202 22.56 21.59 1.84
CA SER A 202 22.78 21.54 0.39
C SER A 202 22.02 20.38 -0.27
N VAL A 203 21.77 19.30 0.47
CA VAL A 203 20.94 18.17 0.02
C VAL A 203 19.47 18.50 0.19
N SER A 204 19.07 18.99 1.36
CA SER A 204 17.67 19.29 1.65
C SER A 204 17.11 20.38 0.74
N ASP A 205 17.94 21.35 0.32
CA ASP A 205 17.53 22.46 -0.58
C ASP A 205 17.21 21.98 -2.00
N ARG A 206 17.66 20.82 -2.39
CA ARG A 206 17.36 20.19 -3.69
C ARG A 206 16.09 19.32 -3.69
N ILE A 207 15.38 19.27 -2.57
CA ILE A 207 14.13 18.54 -2.44
C ILE A 207 12.97 19.55 -2.38
N ASP A 208 12.13 19.55 -3.43
CA ASP A 208 10.88 20.28 -3.42
C ASP A 208 9.79 19.46 -2.71
N CYS A 209 9.26 20.01 -1.61
CA CYS A 209 8.21 19.37 -0.82
C CYS A 209 6.82 19.72 -1.38
N VAL A 210 6.32 18.92 -2.29
CA VAL A 210 4.98 19.11 -2.88
C VAL A 210 3.87 18.90 -1.84
N GLY A 211 4.16 18.07 -0.81
CA GLY A 211 3.19 17.71 0.20
C GLY A 211 2.26 16.58 -0.22
N TRP A 212 1.22 16.38 0.57
CA TRP A 212 0.26 15.32 0.31
C TRP A 212 -0.71 15.70 -0.81
N ILE A 213 -0.89 14.82 -1.77
CA ILE A 213 -1.88 14.95 -2.84
C ILE A 213 -2.99 13.91 -2.67
N LYS A 214 -4.18 14.20 -3.20
CA LYS A 214 -5.27 13.22 -3.22
C LYS A 214 -4.87 12.01 -4.08
N PRO A 215 -5.27 10.78 -3.75
CA PRO A 215 -4.96 9.60 -4.55
C PRO A 215 -5.35 9.73 -6.03
N SER A 216 -6.45 10.42 -6.33
CA SER A 216 -6.87 10.72 -7.70
C SER A 216 -5.90 11.62 -8.48
N MET A 217 -5.03 12.36 -7.80
CA MET A 217 -4.02 13.22 -8.43
C MET A 217 -2.69 12.48 -8.67
N SER A 218 -2.52 11.29 -8.10
CA SER A 218 -1.26 10.53 -8.25
C SER A 218 -1.00 10.14 -9.71
N VAL A 219 -2.06 9.89 -10.48
CA VAL A 219 -1.93 9.58 -11.92
C VAL A 219 -1.37 10.75 -12.71
N GLY A 220 -1.85 11.99 -12.43
CA GLY A 220 -1.27 13.19 -13.04
C GLY A 220 0.22 13.33 -12.74
N ALA A 221 0.62 13.06 -11.50
CA ALA A 221 2.03 13.04 -11.11
C ALA A 221 2.83 11.95 -11.85
N TYR A 222 2.25 10.76 -12.09
CA TYR A 222 2.90 9.71 -12.88
C TYR A 222 2.95 10.01 -14.38
N GLN A 223 2.06 10.85 -14.90
CA GLN A 223 2.04 11.23 -16.32
C GLN A 223 2.96 12.41 -16.63
N ASP A 224 3.52 13.06 -15.62
CA ASP A 224 4.55 14.07 -15.83
C ASP A 224 5.81 13.43 -16.44
N GLN A 225 6.59 14.23 -17.16
CA GLN A 225 7.82 13.77 -17.85
C GLN A 225 9.00 13.53 -16.91
N SER A 226 8.79 13.57 -15.59
CA SER A 226 9.82 13.30 -14.60
C SER A 226 10.18 11.80 -14.53
N VAL A 227 11.41 11.52 -14.14
CA VAL A 227 11.86 10.16 -13.80
C VAL A 227 11.32 9.78 -12.43
N HIS A 228 10.50 8.72 -12.35
CA HIS A 228 9.92 8.30 -11.08
C HIS A 228 10.90 7.49 -10.25
N LEU A 229 11.11 7.93 -9.01
CA LEU A 229 11.94 7.21 -8.05
C LEU A 229 11.13 6.13 -7.33
N VAL A 230 11.57 4.89 -7.45
CA VAL A 230 11.08 3.76 -6.64
C VAL A 230 12.09 3.52 -5.53
N VAL A 231 11.80 4.04 -4.35
CA VAL A 231 12.71 3.95 -3.21
C VAL A 231 12.44 2.67 -2.44
N LEU A 232 13.44 1.79 -2.42
CA LEU A 232 13.45 0.52 -1.71
C LEU A 232 14.29 0.66 -0.45
N ASP A 233 13.78 0.17 0.65
CA ASP A 233 14.52 0.02 1.90
C ASP A 233 14.64 -1.47 2.26
N ARG A 234 15.36 -1.81 3.34
CA ARG A 234 15.61 -3.23 3.72
C ARG A 234 14.35 -4.08 3.85
N MET A 235 13.20 -3.45 4.08
CA MET A 235 11.91 -4.14 4.21
C MET A 235 11.05 -3.96 2.95
N SER A 236 11.56 -3.34 1.88
CA SER A 236 10.78 -2.96 0.71
C SER A 236 10.06 -4.14 0.06
N TYR A 237 10.70 -5.30 -0.02
CA TYR A 237 10.06 -6.49 -0.56
C TYR A 237 8.99 -7.07 0.37
N LEU A 238 9.01 -6.76 1.66
CA LEU A 238 7.98 -7.09 2.64
C LEU A 238 6.91 -6.00 2.73
N GLU A 239 7.28 -4.74 2.40
CA GLU A 239 6.45 -3.55 2.54
C GLU A 239 6.08 -2.91 1.21
N LEU A 240 6.43 -3.52 0.08
CA LEU A 240 6.16 -2.94 -1.23
C LEU A 240 4.74 -2.42 -1.28
N ASP A 241 4.62 -1.16 -1.64
CA ASP A 241 3.34 -0.54 -1.95
C ASP A 241 2.79 -1.22 -3.21
N TYR A 242 2.03 -2.26 -3.00
CA TYR A 242 1.55 -3.18 -4.05
C TYR A 242 0.75 -2.48 -5.11
N ASN A 243 0.17 -1.34 -4.78
CA ASN A 243 -0.60 -0.56 -5.71
C ASN A 243 0.31 0.21 -6.67
N ARG A 244 1.46 0.67 -6.19
CA ARG A 244 2.34 1.58 -6.94
C ARG A 244 2.88 1.00 -8.25
N PRO A 245 3.48 -0.19 -8.31
CA PRO A 245 3.93 -0.77 -9.56
C PRO A 245 2.81 -0.85 -10.61
N TYR A 246 1.59 -1.23 -10.19
CA TYR A 246 0.42 -1.25 -11.07
C TYR A 246 -0.03 0.16 -11.47
N GLU A 247 -0.09 1.09 -10.52
CA GLU A 247 -0.45 2.49 -10.80
C GLU A 247 0.52 3.13 -11.80
N MET A 248 1.81 2.93 -11.62
CA MET A 248 2.84 3.40 -12.56
C MET A 248 2.63 2.83 -13.97
N SER A 249 2.44 1.51 -14.09
CA SER A 249 2.26 0.86 -15.40
C SER A 249 0.97 1.31 -16.06
N LEU A 250 -0.15 1.38 -15.32
CA LEU A 250 -1.45 1.81 -15.84
C LEU A 250 -1.49 3.31 -16.19
N ALA A 251 -0.69 4.12 -15.50
CA ALA A 251 -0.51 5.53 -15.81
C ALA A 251 0.41 5.78 -17.01
N GLY A 252 1.08 4.75 -17.51
CA GLY A 252 1.98 4.84 -18.65
C GLY A 252 3.33 5.47 -18.32
N VAL A 253 3.83 5.30 -17.09
CA VAL A 253 5.18 5.72 -16.71
C VAL A 253 6.20 5.09 -17.65
N LYS A 254 7.01 5.92 -18.30
CA LYS A 254 8.01 5.47 -19.28
C LYS A 254 9.39 5.32 -18.65
N GLU A 255 9.69 6.14 -17.68
CA GLU A 255 11.01 6.20 -17.05
C GLU A 255 10.89 6.12 -15.54
N TYR A 256 11.60 5.21 -14.93
CA TYR A 256 11.71 5.10 -13.48
C TYR A 256 13.12 4.66 -13.11
N LEU A 257 13.53 5.00 -11.89
CA LEU A 257 14.80 4.62 -11.32
C LEU A 257 14.57 3.98 -9.95
N THR A 258 15.03 2.76 -9.78
CA THR A 258 14.97 2.04 -8.52
C THR A 258 16.16 2.39 -7.65
N LEU A 259 15.91 2.95 -6.47
CA LEU A 259 16.90 3.29 -5.46
C LEU A 259 16.84 2.30 -4.31
N GLY A 260 17.99 1.90 -3.78
CA GLY A 260 18.13 0.93 -2.71
C GLY A 260 19.38 0.08 -2.91
N ASP A 261 19.60 -0.90 -2.04
CA ASP A 261 20.70 -1.83 -2.22
C ASP A 261 20.47 -2.78 -3.43
N GLU A 262 21.54 -3.43 -3.86
CA GLU A 262 21.50 -4.31 -5.03
C GLU A 262 20.53 -5.48 -4.86
N THR A 263 20.43 -6.00 -3.65
CA THR A 263 19.53 -7.12 -3.32
C THR A 263 18.08 -6.69 -3.44
N ASP A 264 17.73 -5.53 -2.89
CA ASP A 264 16.37 -4.99 -2.96
C ASP A 264 15.97 -4.68 -4.41
N ARG A 265 16.89 -4.08 -5.20
CA ARG A 265 16.65 -3.81 -6.62
C ARG A 265 16.43 -5.09 -7.43
N ALA A 266 17.30 -6.08 -7.25
CA ALA A 266 17.16 -7.38 -7.93
C ALA A 266 15.84 -8.08 -7.56
N MET A 267 15.39 -7.95 -6.31
CA MET A 267 14.11 -8.49 -5.86
C MET A 267 12.93 -7.74 -6.50
N PHE A 268 12.98 -6.42 -6.56
CA PHE A 268 11.96 -5.62 -7.22
C PHE A 268 11.80 -6.01 -8.70
N ASP A 269 12.89 -6.06 -9.44
CA ASP A 269 12.89 -6.44 -10.86
C ASP A 269 12.36 -7.85 -11.09
N LYS A 270 12.65 -8.77 -10.16
CA LYS A 270 12.13 -10.14 -10.21
C LYS A 270 10.62 -10.22 -9.96
N ILE A 271 10.09 -9.40 -9.03
CA ILE A 271 8.66 -9.40 -8.68
C ILE A 271 7.84 -8.62 -9.69
N TYR A 272 8.37 -7.51 -10.20
CA TYR A 272 7.66 -6.56 -11.05
C TYR A 272 8.33 -6.34 -12.42
N PRO A 273 8.66 -7.40 -13.20
CA PRO A 273 9.35 -7.26 -14.48
C PRO A 273 8.49 -6.60 -15.58
N TRP A 274 7.29 -6.23 -15.24
CA TRP A 274 6.27 -5.64 -16.10
C TRP A 274 6.02 -4.15 -15.81
N VAL A 275 6.72 -3.55 -14.86
CA VAL A 275 6.57 -2.10 -14.58
C VAL A 275 6.86 -1.30 -15.83
N GLY A 276 5.98 -0.36 -16.16
CA GLY A 276 6.03 0.41 -17.39
C GLY A 276 5.29 -0.20 -18.60
N ASP A 277 4.71 -1.41 -18.46
CA ASP A 277 3.92 -2.10 -19.47
C ASP A 277 2.53 -2.42 -18.91
N ASP A 278 1.53 -1.67 -19.34
CA ASP A 278 0.16 -1.77 -18.85
C ASP A 278 -0.50 -3.12 -19.17
N SER A 279 -0.24 -3.66 -20.36
CA SER A 279 -0.80 -4.94 -20.79
C SER A 279 -0.26 -6.09 -19.94
N ARG A 280 1.06 -6.14 -19.75
CA ARG A 280 1.69 -7.15 -18.91
C ARG A 280 1.31 -7.00 -17.43
N ALA A 281 1.13 -5.76 -16.95
CA ALA A 281 0.64 -5.50 -15.60
C ALA A 281 -0.76 -6.07 -15.37
N LEU A 282 -1.68 -5.87 -16.33
CA LEU A 282 -3.05 -6.42 -16.27
C LEU A 282 -3.08 -7.95 -16.36
N ASP A 283 -2.25 -8.53 -17.24
CA ASP A 283 -2.11 -9.99 -17.34
C ASP A 283 -1.59 -10.59 -16.03
N HIS A 284 -0.57 -9.98 -15.44
CA HIS A 284 -0.04 -10.39 -14.14
C HIS A 284 -1.11 -10.27 -13.05
N ALA A 285 -1.84 -9.15 -12.98
CA ALA A 285 -2.93 -8.95 -12.02
C ALA A 285 -4.00 -10.04 -12.17
N SER A 286 -4.37 -10.38 -13.40
CA SER A 286 -5.35 -11.44 -13.69
C SER A 286 -4.89 -12.81 -13.20
N GLN A 287 -3.61 -13.14 -13.37
CA GLN A 287 -3.02 -14.39 -12.88
C GLN A 287 -3.01 -14.44 -11.34
N MET A 288 -2.61 -13.34 -10.70
CA MET A 288 -2.58 -13.25 -9.24
C MET A 288 -3.96 -13.44 -8.63
N ILE A 289 -5.00 -12.84 -9.21
CA ILE A 289 -6.38 -12.99 -8.70
C ILE A 289 -6.90 -14.41 -8.88
N LYS A 290 -6.57 -15.08 -9.98
CA LYS A 290 -6.95 -16.47 -10.21
C LYS A 290 -6.33 -17.44 -9.18
N SER A 291 -5.20 -17.06 -8.58
CA SER A 291 -4.52 -17.87 -7.56
C SER A 291 -5.14 -17.76 -6.16
N ILE A 292 -6.06 -16.81 -5.94
CA ILE A 292 -6.70 -16.61 -4.63
C ILE A 292 -7.69 -17.74 -4.36
N ASP A 293 -7.55 -18.42 -3.24
CA ASP A 293 -8.59 -19.32 -2.73
C ASP A 293 -9.67 -18.53 -2.00
N TRP A 294 -10.72 -18.16 -2.74
CA TRP A 294 -11.83 -17.36 -2.20
C TRP A 294 -12.65 -18.08 -1.13
N ARG A 295 -12.55 -19.43 -1.05
CA ARG A 295 -13.27 -20.23 -0.04
C ARG A 295 -12.81 -19.94 1.38
N VAL A 296 -11.61 -19.37 1.55
CA VAL A 296 -11.13 -18.94 2.88
C VAL A 296 -11.98 -17.84 3.50
N PHE A 297 -12.85 -17.21 2.73
CA PHE A 297 -13.76 -16.17 3.21
C PHE A 297 -15.19 -16.70 3.46
N GLU A 298 -15.47 -17.94 3.07
CA GLU A 298 -16.72 -18.65 3.39
C GLU A 298 -16.63 -19.30 4.79
#